data_ba1f7e677e2b57be3009816018725727
#
_entry.id   ba1f7e677e2b57be3009816018725727
#
_cell.length_a   1.000
_cell.length_b   1.000
_cell.length_c   1.000
_cell.angle_alpha   90.00
_cell.angle_beta   90.00
_cell.angle_gamma   90.00
#
_symmetry.space_group_name_H-M   'P 1'
#
loop_
_entity.id
_entity.type
_entity.pdbx_description
1 polymer ?
#
loop_
_entity_poly.entity_id
_entity_poly.type
_entity_poly.pdbx_seq_one_letter_code
_entity_poly.pdbx_strand_id
1 'polypeptide(L)'
;MKRFALARNIVGCSREIPISHVDFDSASRAWRAITEITLLEERFDSLTSNFLEFEKNMMESLFDFKYGGIGEGMHQMYVRRNLNRLLMNTLSAARGFIDHLPGACNRVFGENDERGAECNNKLRHAYDSSLGYRMFEALRNHSQHYGFPIQFISYGMHMDGEFPNLHARHSISPLMDMGAIRLNSSFKKTVLVELELLKNPIDLKPYLHAYIEGLARAHYRFRNLALPILEQSRTVLNDLSTRFMDAFPGNETVLGLHGVVIEDDRWLENIPLLTGMPEYAEYLSKNNVNFDWVSKGFLATALQKP
;
A
#
# COMPACT_ATOMS: atom_id res chain seq x y z
N MET A 1 26.59 19.64 -30.97
CA MET A 1 27.39 18.72 -30.14
C MET A 1 26.73 18.57 -28.79
N LYS A 2 26.43 17.33 -28.36
CA LYS A 2 25.78 17.09 -27.06
C LYS A 2 26.74 17.37 -25.91
N ARG A 3 26.28 18.10 -24.89
CA ARG A 3 27.00 18.37 -23.65
C ARG A 3 26.12 18.00 -22.45
N PHE A 4 26.71 17.63 -21.33
CA PHE A 4 26.03 17.26 -20.10
C PHE A 4 26.32 18.31 -19.03
N ALA A 5 25.31 18.74 -18.29
CA ALA A 5 25.45 19.76 -17.26
C ALA A 5 24.50 19.53 -16.08
N LEU A 6 24.87 20.07 -14.93
CA LEU A 6 23.92 20.41 -13.89
C LEU A 6 23.43 21.82 -14.15
N ALA A 7 22.15 22.00 -14.33
CA ALA A 7 21.56 23.29 -14.63
C ALA A 7 20.40 23.60 -13.70
N ARG A 8 20.34 24.85 -13.25
CA ARG A 8 19.25 25.35 -12.41
C ARG A 8 18.28 26.15 -13.29
N ASN A 9 17.03 25.72 -13.29
CA ASN A 9 15.96 26.36 -14.06
C ASN A 9 14.91 26.98 -13.14
N ILE A 10 15.21 28.19 -12.67
CA ILE A 10 14.24 29.03 -11.94
C ILE A 10 14.21 30.44 -12.53
N VAL A 11 13.07 31.10 -12.36
CA VAL A 11 12.90 32.49 -12.85
C VAL A 11 14.01 33.40 -12.28
N GLY A 12 14.73 34.07 -13.16
CA GLY A 12 15.80 34.99 -12.80
C GLY A 12 17.16 34.35 -12.48
N CYS A 13 17.29 33.03 -12.62
CA CYS A 13 18.56 32.35 -12.38
C CYS A 13 18.80 31.25 -13.42
N SER A 14 19.79 31.48 -14.31
CA SER A 14 20.28 30.49 -15.24
C SER A 14 21.75 30.22 -14.89
N ARG A 15 22.01 29.14 -14.20
CA ARG A 15 23.38 28.71 -13.83
C ARG A 15 23.58 27.27 -14.24
N GLU A 16 24.74 26.95 -14.76
CA GLU A 16 25.10 25.59 -15.14
C GLU A 16 26.56 25.29 -14.81
N ILE A 17 26.86 24.03 -14.57
CA ILE A 17 28.21 23.47 -14.50
C ILE A 17 28.30 22.21 -15.34
N PRO A 18 29.42 21.98 -16.06
CA PRO A 18 29.58 20.77 -16.84
C PRO A 18 29.70 19.54 -15.93
N ILE A 19 29.14 18.43 -16.39
CA ILE A 19 29.31 17.10 -15.79
C ILE A 19 29.70 16.10 -16.87
N SER A 20 30.19 14.94 -16.46
CA SER A 20 30.48 13.85 -17.39
C SER A 20 29.19 13.12 -17.82
N HIS A 21 29.21 12.41 -18.94
CA HIS A 21 28.14 11.48 -19.34
C HIS A 21 27.89 10.41 -18.26
N VAL A 22 28.96 9.93 -17.61
CA VAL A 22 28.85 8.95 -16.52
C VAL A 22 28.09 9.52 -15.31
N ASP A 23 28.32 10.79 -14.96
CA ASP A 23 27.57 11.48 -13.89
C ASP A 23 26.08 11.56 -14.25
N PHE A 24 25.77 11.97 -15.49
CA PHE A 24 24.39 12.07 -15.96
C PHE A 24 23.67 10.72 -15.94
N ASP A 25 24.30 9.66 -16.45
CA ASP A 25 23.75 8.30 -16.44
C ASP A 25 23.54 7.78 -15.01
N SER A 26 24.45 8.12 -14.10
CA SER A 26 24.33 7.75 -12.68
C SER A 26 23.17 8.49 -12.02
N ALA A 27 22.99 9.79 -12.29
CA ALA A 27 21.84 10.57 -11.83
C ALA A 27 20.53 10.01 -12.40
N SER A 28 20.51 9.63 -13.68
CA SER A 28 19.33 9.06 -14.34
C SER A 28 18.91 7.74 -13.70
N ARG A 29 19.86 6.84 -13.46
CA ARG A 29 19.58 5.57 -12.76
C ARG A 29 19.10 5.81 -11.33
N ALA A 30 19.77 6.69 -10.59
CA ALA A 30 19.43 7.03 -9.22
C ALA A 30 18.01 7.61 -9.13
N TRP A 31 17.68 8.57 -9.97
CA TRP A 31 16.35 9.19 -10.05
C TRP A 31 15.25 8.17 -10.35
N ARG A 32 15.46 7.32 -11.35
CA ARG A 32 14.50 6.27 -11.71
C ARG A 32 14.28 5.30 -10.55
N ALA A 33 15.34 4.84 -9.89
CA ALA A 33 15.22 3.93 -8.76
C ALA A 33 14.45 4.56 -7.58
N ILE A 34 14.78 5.80 -7.19
CA ILE A 34 14.08 6.53 -6.14
C ILE A 34 12.59 6.69 -6.49
N THR A 35 12.30 7.12 -7.73
CA THR A 35 10.92 7.31 -8.19
C THR A 35 10.10 6.03 -8.10
N GLU A 36 10.66 4.91 -8.58
CA GLU A 36 9.95 3.62 -8.55
C GLU A 36 9.73 3.09 -7.13
N ILE A 37 10.73 3.25 -6.26
CA ILE A 37 10.62 2.87 -4.84
C ILE A 37 9.53 3.72 -4.17
N THR A 38 9.55 5.04 -4.38
CA THR A 38 8.57 5.96 -3.80
C THR A 38 7.15 5.65 -4.28
N LEU A 39 6.96 5.44 -5.58
CA LEU A 39 5.65 5.10 -6.15
C LEU A 39 5.10 3.78 -5.60
N LEU A 40 5.95 2.80 -5.33
CA LEU A 40 5.48 1.55 -4.73
C LEU A 40 5.14 1.71 -3.24
N GLU A 41 5.89 2.54 -2.50
CA GLU A 41 5.54 2.94 -1.12
C GLU A 41 4.18 3.68 -1.08
N GLU A 42 3.92 4.62 -1.99
CA GLU A 42 2.63 5.31 -2.09
C GLU A 42 1.47 4.36 -2.38
N ARG A 43 1.67 3.35 -3.23
CA ARG A 43 0.65 2.34 -3.51
C ARG A 43 0.35 1.48 -2.30
N PHE A 44 1.38 1.11 -1.56
CA PHE A 44 1.21 0.35 -0.34
C PHE A 44 0.56 1.21 0.75
N ASP A 45 0.91 2.48 0.87
CA ASP A 45 0.26 3.44 1.76
C ASP A 45 -1.24 3.61 1.40
N SER A 46 -1.56 3.73 0.12
CA SER A 46 -2.95 3.77 -0.33
C SER A 46 -3.74 2.52 0.06
N LEU A 47 -3.13 1.33 -0.05
CA LEU A 47 -3.75 0.08 0.37
C LEU A 47 -4.00 0.06 1.88
N THR A 48 -2.97 0.34 2.68
CA THR A 48 -3.05 0.28 4.14
C THR A 48 -3.96 1.35 4.72
N SER A 49 -3.97 2.56 4.14
CA SER A 49 -4.88 3.65 4.53
C SER A 49 -6.35 3.29 4.29
N ASN A 50 -6.69 2.70 3.13
CA ASN A 50 -8.05 2.23 2.85
C ASN A 50 -8.48 1.08 3.79
N PHE A 51 -7.57 0.15 4.08
CA PHE A 51 -7.81 -0.91 5.05
C PHE A 51 -8.05 -0.36 6.46
N LEU A 52 -7.21 0.58 6.92
CA LEU A 52 -7.38 1.22 8.23
C LEU A 52 -8.68 2.02 8.32
N GLU A 53 -9.11 2.67 7.24
CA GLU A 53 -10.40 3.36 7.19
C GLU A 53 -11.56 2.37 7.34
N PHE A 54 -11.49 1.19 6.71
CA PHE A 54 -12.44 0.11 6.90
C PHE A 54 -12.51 -0.35 8.36
N GLU A 55 -11.37 -0.63 9.00
CA GLU A 55 -11.29 -1.05 10.40
C GLU A 55 -11.82 0.02 11.36
N LYS A 56 -11.43 1.29 11.16
CA LYS A 56 -11.92 2.43 11.97
C LYS A 56 -13.43 2.56 11.86
N ASN A 57 -13.98 2.43 10.66
CA ASN A 57 -15.42 2.56 10.45
C ASN A 57 -16.23 1.41 11.10
N MET A 58 -15.67 0.19 11.14
CA MET A 58 -16.26 -0.90 11.93
C MET A 58 -16.27 -0.56 13.42
N MET A 59 -15.17 -0.01 13.96
CA MET A 59 -15.13 0.37 15.37
C MET A 59 -16.10 1.50 15.70
N GLU A 60 -16.19 2.54 14.87
CA GLU A 60 -17.18 3.62 15.00
C GLU A 60 -18.60 3.06 15.01
N SER A 61 -18.94 2.18 14.07
CA SER A 61 -20.24 1.52 14.01
C SER A 61 -20.56 0.69 15.26
N LEU A 62 -19.54 0.08 15.87
CA LEU A 62 -19.70 -0.66 17.13
C LEU A 62 -19.97 0.28 18.31
N PHE A 63 -19.31 1.44 18.37
CA PHE A 63 -19.59 2.49 19.36
C PHE A 63 -21.02 3.03 19.22
N ASP A 64 -21.43 3.34 17.98
CA ASP A 64 -22.77 3.82 17.69
C ASP A 64 -23.85 2.81 18.10
N PHE A 65 -23.62 1.52 17.82
CA PHE A 65 -24.50 0.45 18.26
C PHE A 65 -24.61 0.35 19.79
N LYS A 66 -23.46 0.46 20.49
CA LYS A 66 -23.44 0.31 21.95
C LYS A 66 -24.04 1.50 22.69
N TYR A 67 -23.80 2.73 22.23
CA TYR A 67 -24.10 3.96 22.97
C TYR A 67 -25.13 4.86 22.29
N GLY A 68 -25.33 4.70 20.99
CA GLY A 68 -26.13 5.64 20.18
C GLY A 68 -27.64 5.39 20.18
N GLY A 69 -28.13 4.26 20.74
CA GLY A 69 -29.55 3.94 20.80
C GLY A 69 -30.26 3.94 19.43
N ILE A 70 -29.55 3.68 18.36
CA ILE A 70 -29.97 3.90 16.98
C ILE A 70 -30.92 2.76 16.54
N GLY A 71 -32.09 3.13 15.99
CA GLY A 71 -33.09 2.23 15.46
C GLY A 71 -32.57 1.23 14.43
N GLU A 72 -32.93 -0.03 14.59
CA GLU A 72 -32.24 -1.21 14.08
C GLU A 72 -32.10 -1.33 12.55
N GLY A 73 -33.03 -0.87 11.74
CA GLY A 73 -33.04 -1.20 10.31
C GLY A 73 -32.23 -0.26 9.40
N MET A 74 -32.47 1.03 9.50
CA MET A 74 -31.84 2.03 8.61
C MET A 74 -30.35 2.19 8.90
N HIS A 75 -29.94 2.13 10.16
CA HIS A 75 -28.55 2.22 10.56
C HIS A 75 -27.73 1.05 10.01
N GLN A 76 -28.21 -0.19 10.14
CA GLN A 76 -27.55 -1.36 9.59
C GLN A 76 -27.36 -1.29 8.07
N MET A 77 -28.37 -0.77 7.35
CA MET A 77 -28.26 -0.54 5.90
C MET A 77 -27.18 0.51 5.57
N TYR A 78 -27.11 1.59 6.34
CA TYR A 78 -26.09 2.63 6.19
C TYR A 78 -24.68 2.07 6.43
N VAL A 79 -24.48 1.37 7.55
CA VAL A 79 -23.20 0.74 7.91
C VAL A 79 -22.77 -0.26 6.84
N ARG A 80 -23.66 -1.16 6.43
CA ARG A 80 -23.39 -2.14 5.37
C ARG A 80 -22.96 -1.47 4.07
N ARG A 81 -23.68 -0.44 3.62
CA ARG A 81 -23.34 0.32 2.41
C ARG A 81 -21.96 0.95 2.51
N ASN A 82 -21.65 1.56 3.66
CA ASN A 82 -20.38 2.24 3.86
C ASN A 82 -19.21 1.25 3.94
N LEU A 83 -19.36 0.15 4.68
CA LEU A 83 -18.32 -0.90 4.75
C LEU A 83 -18.09 -1.56 3.39
N ASN A 84 -19.11 -1.78 2.56
CA ASN A 84 -18.92 -2.25 1.20
C ASN A 84 -18.11 -1.26 0.36
N ARG A 85 -18.40 0.05 0.45
CA ARG A 85 -17.61 1.10 -0.24
C ARG A 85 -16.15 1.05 0.16
N LEU A 86 -15.87 1.00 1.47
CA LEU A 86 -14.50 0.97 2.01
C LEU A 86 -13.77 -0.32 1.64
N LEU A 87 -14.46 -1.46 1.70
CA LEU A 87 -13.90 -2.74 1.23
C LEU A 87 -13.53 -2.68 -0.25
N MET A 88 -14.40 -2.13 -1.09
CA MET A 88 -14.10 -1.98 -2.53
C MET A 88 -12.90 -1.07 -2.79
N ASN A 89 -12.75 0.02 -2.03
CA ASN A 89 -11.58 0.89 -2.11
C ASN A 89 -10.29 0.11 -1.73
N THR A 90 -10.35 -0.66 -0.65
CA THR A 90 -9.24 -1.52 -0.21
C THR A 90 -8.85 -2.54 -1.28
N LEU A 91 -9.83 -3.24 -1.87
CA LEU A 91 -9.58 -4.23 -2.92
C LEU A 91 -9.03 -3.61 -4.21
N SER A 92 -9.48 -2.40 -4.55
CA SER A 92 -8.96 -1.65 -5.71
C SER A 92 -7.51 -1.20 -5.50
N ALA A 93 -7.18 -0.69 -4.31
CA ALA A 93 -5.83 -0.32 -3.94
C ALA A 93 -4.90 -1.55 -3.88
N ALA A 94 -5.38 -2.67 -3.32
CA ALA A 94 -4.66 -3.94 -3.30
C ALA A 94 -4.32 -4.42 -4.72
N ARG A 95 -5.26 -4.37 -5.63
CA ARG A 95 -5.03 -4.76 -7.03
C ARG A 95 -4.00 -3.84 -7.69
N GLY A 96 -4.11 -2.52 -7.47
CA GLY A 96 -3.12 -1.56 -7.96
C GLY A 96 -1.70 -1.88 -7.46
N PHE A 97 -1.54 -2.27 -6.19
CA PHE A 97 -0.27 -2.72 -5.64
C PHE A 97 0.23 -4.02 -6.29
N ILE A 98 -0.62 -5.06 -6.37
CA ILE A 98 -0.27 -6.36 -6.94
C ILE A 98 0.21 -6.22 -8.40
N ASP A 99 -0.50 -5.44 -9.21
CA ASP A 99 -0.18 -5.25 -10.62
C ASP A 99 1.13 -4.47 -10.85
N HIS A 100 1.51 -3.60 -9.90
CA HIS A 100 2.70 -2.75 -10.05
C HIS A 100 3.97 -3.36 -9.47
N LEU A 101 3.88 -4.21 -8.45
CA LEU A 101 5.06 -4.79 -7.78
C LEU A 101 6.03 -5.48 -8.75
N PRO A 102 5.59 -6.35 -9.69
CA PRO A 102 6.53 -6.99 -10.63
C PRO A 102 7.27 -5.99 -11.52
N GLY A 103 6.55 -4.98 -12.02
CA GLY A 103 7.14 -3.92 -12.84
C GLY A 103 8.13 -3.05 -12.06
N ALA A 104 7.81 -2.69 -10.81
CA ALA A 104 8.72 -1.96 -9.94
C ALA A 104 9.99 -2.77 -9.64
N CYS A 105 9.85 -4.07 -9.35
CA CYS A 105 11.00 -4.96 -9.18
C CYS A 105 11.94 -4.94 -10.39
N ASN A 106 11.40 -5.07 -11.59
CA ASN A 106 12.20 -5.05 -12.82
C ASN A 106 12.91 -3.69 -13.03
N ARG A 107 12.24 -2.58 -12.73
CA ARG A 107 12.83 -1.24 -12.90
C ARG A 107 13.87 -0.89 -11.82
N VAL A 108 13.71 -1.41 -10.59
CA VAL A 108 14.63 -1.15 -9.48
C VAL A 108 15.82 -2.11 -9.47
N PHE A 109 15.58 -3.40 -9.70
CA PHE A 109 16.60 -4.43 -9.59
C PHE A 109 17.21 -4.83 -10.94
N GLY A 110 16.49 -4.64 -12.03
CA GLY A 110 16.80 -5.15 -13.36
C GLY A 110 15.92 -6.33 -13.76
N GLU A 111 15.80 -6.54 -15.07
CA GLU A 111 15.07 -7.69 -15.61
C GLU A 111 15.75 -9.01 -15.22
N ASN A 112 14.97 -9.99 -14.81
CA ASN A 112 15.41 -11.32 -14.37
C ASN A 112 16.36 -11.34 -13.14
N ASP A 113 16.40 -10.28 -12.35
CA ASP A 113 17.15 -10.25 -11.10
C ASP A 113 16.49 -11.14 -10.04
N GLU A 114 17.31 -11.89 -9.29
CA GLU A 114 16.84 -12.81 -8.24
C GLU A 114 16.03 -12.09 -7.15
N ARG A 115 16.34 -10.83 -6.84
CA ARG A 115 15.59 -10.00 -5.87
C ARG A 115 14.17 -9.75 -6.33
N GLY A 116 13.98 -9.46 -7.63
CA GLY A 116 12.66 -9.30 -8.22
C GLY A 116 11.87 -10.61 -8.22
N ALA A 117 12.53 -11.73 -8.54
CA ALA A 117 11.93 -13.06 -8.47
C ALA A 117 11.50 -13.41 -7.03
N GLU A 118 12.29 -13.05 -6.03
CA GLU A 118 11.95 -13.28 -4.62
C GLU A 118 10.70 -12.51 -4.19
N CYS A 119 10.57 -11.23 -4.53
CA CYS A 119 9.38 -10.44 -4.24
C CYS A 119 8.12 -11.06 -4.87
N ASN A 120 8.20 -11.44 -6.14
CA ASN A 120 7.10 -12.09 -6.86
C ASN A 120 6.73 -13.45 -6.25
N ASN A 121 7.71 -14.22 -5.78
CA ASN A 121 7.48 -15.48 -5.10
C ASN A 121 6.75 -15.29 -3.76
N LYS A 122 6.99 -14.18 -3.04
CA LYS A 122 6.21 -13.85 -1.82
C LYS A 122 4.73 -13.64 -2.13
N LEU A 123 4.38 -12.93 -3.22
CA LEU A 123 2.98 -12.80 -3.64
C LEU A 123 2.36 -14.14 -4.03
N ARG A 124 3.06 -14.96 -4.81
CA ARG A 124 2.59 -16.30 -5.19
C ARG A 124 2.36 -17.17 -3.97
N HIS A 125 3.32 -17.20 -3.05
CA HIS A 125 3.20 -17.96 -1.81
C HIS A 125 2.01 -17.48 -0.96
N ALA A 126 1.80 -16.16 -0.83
CA ALA A 126 0.66 -15.60 -0.11
C ALA A 126 -0.67 -16.01 -0.77
N TYR A 127 -0.76 -16.03 -2.10
CA TYR A 127 -1.93 -16.50 -2.83
C TYR A 127 -2.17 -18.01 -2.59
N ASP A 128 -1.14 -18.85 -2.72
CA ASP A 128 -1.26 -20.31 -2.62
C ASP A 128 -1.59 -20.77 -1.20
N SER A 129 -1.00 -20.12 -0.19
CA SER A 129 -1.14 -20.50 1.21
C SER A 129 -2.36 -19.91 1.94
N SER A 130 -2.98 -18.86 1.39
CA SER A 130 -4.06 -18.12 2.06
C SER A 130 -5.40 -18.20 1.31
N LEU A 131 -6.39 -18.84 1.94
CA LEU A 131 -7.78 -18.76 1.45
C LEU A 131 -8.26 -17.30 1.40
N GLY A 132 -7.91 -16.47 2.39
CA GLY A 132 -8.25 -15.05 2.41
C GLY A 132 -7.77 -14.32 1.16
N TYR A 133 -6.52 -14.58 0.74
CA TYR A 133 -6.00 -13.97 -0.49
C TYR A 133 -6.82 -14.41 -1.72
N ARG A 134 -7.02 -15.71 -1.93
CA ARG A 134 -7.81 -16.24 -3.07
C ARG A 134 -9.25 -15.74 -3.06
N MET A 135 -9.85 -15.67 -1.88
CA MET A 135 -11.21 -15.18 -1.65
C MET A 135 -11.35 -13.72 -2.07
N PHE A 136 -10.48 -12.81 -1.62
CA PHE A 136 -10.62 -11.39 -1.93
C PHE A 136 -10.28 -11.05 -3.37
N GLU A 137 -9.39 -11.78 -4.03
CA GLU A 137 -9.20 -11.69 -5.48
C GLU A 137 -10.48 -12.10 -6.25
N ALA A 138 -11.15 -13.17 -5.81
CA ALA A 138 -12.42 -13.59 -6.43
C ALA A 138 -13.57 -12.60 -6.11
N LEU A 139 -13.65 -12.11 -4.86
CA LEU A 139 -14.67 -11.14 -4.44
C LEU A 139 -14.52 -9.79 -5.13
N ARG A 140 -13.31 -9.34 -5.41
CA ARG A 140 -13.09 -8.13 -6.21
C ARG A 140 -13.78 -8.24 -7.57
N ASN A 141 -13.57 -9.34 -8.29
CA ASN A 141 -14.20 -9.57 -9.58
C ASN A 141 -15.72 -9.72 -9.47
N HIS A 142 -16.19 -10.41 -8.44
CA HIS A 142 -17.63 -10.52 -8.12
C HIS A 142 -18.26 -9.15 -7.93
N SER A 143 -17.61 -8.28 -7.16
CA SER A 143 -18.14 -6.96 -6.82
C SER A 143 -18.23 -6.00 -8.00
N GLN A 144 -17.40 -6.20 -9.02
CA GLN A 144 -17.44 -5.37 -10.23
C GLN A 144 -18.61 -5.71 -11.17
N HIS A 145 -19.14 -6.94 -11.11
CA HIS A 145 -20.08 -7.45 -12.11
C HIS A 145 -21.42 -7.94 -11.54
N TYR A 146 -21.49 -8.26 -10.23
CA TYR A 146 -22.68 -8.92 -9.66
C TYR A 146 -23.23 -8.22 -8.44
N GLY A 147 -22.45 -7.99 -7.40
CA GLY A 147 -22.97 -7.40 -6.17
C GLY A 147 -21.92 -7.27 -5.07
N PHE A 148 -22.32 -6.67 -3.99
CA PHE A 148 -21.42 -6.39 -2.87
C PHE A 148 -21.17 -7.62 -1.99
N PRO A 149 -19.93 -7.80 -1.49
CA PRO A 149 -19.57 -8.97 -0.68
C PRO A 149 -20.20 -8.99 0.72
N ILE A 150 -20.48 -7.82 1.33
CA ILE A 150 -21.07 -7.73 2.65
C ILE A 150 -22.59 -7.64 2.48
N GLN A 151 -23.31 -8.72 2.81
CA GLN A 151 -24.77 -8.76 2.77
C GLN A 151 -25.37 -8.36 4.13
N PHE A 152 -24.72 -8.72 5.24
CA PHE A 152 -25.20 -8.48 6.59
C PHE A 152 -24.10 -7.90 7.49
N ILE A 153 -24.54 -7.17 8.52
CA ILE A 153 -23.70 -6.77 9.65
C ILE A 153 -24.25 -7.45 10.89
N SER A 154 -23.39 -8.17 11.60
CA SER A 154 -23.75 -8.77 12.88
C SER A 154 -23.05 -8.04 14.01
N TYR A 155 -23.83 -7.67 15.02
CA TYR A 155 -23.33 -7.18 16.30
C TYR A 155 -23.44 -8.28 17.33
N GLY A 156 -22.32 -8.61 17.96
CA GLY A 156 -22.25 -9.62 19.01
C GLY A 156 -21.99 -9.01 20.37
N MET A 157 -22.51 -9.68 21.39
CA MET A 157 -22.17 -9.40 22.78
C MET A 157 -21.86 -10.73 23.47
N HIS A 158 -20.72 -10.79 24.12
CA HIS A 158 -20.29 -11.93 24.91
C HIS A 158 -19.99 -11.47 26.34
N MET A 159 -20.45 -12.24 27.31
CA MET A 159 -20.18 -11.96 28.73
C MET A 159 -19.01 -12.81 29.19
N ASP A 160 -17.94 -12.15 29.64
CA ASP A 160 -16.74 -12.78 30.18
C ASP A 160 -16.70 -12.61 31.71
N GLY A 161 -16.25 -13.64 32.44
CA GLY A 161 -16.11 -13.61 33.90
C GLY A 161 -17.32 -14.17 34.63
N GLU A 162 -17.26 -14.11 35.96
CA GLU A 162 -18.33 -14.55 36.86
C GLU A 162 -18.88 -13.39 37.69
N PHE A 163 -20.14 -13.45 38.07
CA PHE A 163 -20.74 -12.41 38.93
C PHE A 163 -19.97 -12.30 40.26
N PRO A 164 -19.67 -11.08 40.78
CA PRO A 164 -20.08 -9.76 40.29
C PRO A 164 -19.15 -9.11 39.22
N ASN A 165 -18.12 -9.80 38.74
CA ASN A 165 -17.09 -9.26 37.84
C ASN A 165 -17.38 -9.60 36.36
N LEU A 166 -18.63 -9.55 35.92
CA LEU A 166 -19.00 -9.75 34.53
C LEU A 166 -18.58 -8.57 33.66
N HIS A 167 -17.98 -8.86 32.50
CA HIS A 167 -17.60 -7.88 31.48
C HIS A 167 -18.27 -8.22 30.15
N ALA A 168 -18.91 -7.25 29.51
CA ALA A 168 -19.47 -7.42 28.18
C ALA A 168 -18.42 -7.09 27.12
N ARG A 169 -18.11 -8.08 26.26
CA ARG A 169 -17.30 -7.90 25.06
C ARG A 169 -18.23 -7.71 23.87
N HIS A 170 -18.13 -6.57 23.19
CA HIS A 170 -18.88 -6.28 22.00
C HIS A 170 -18.03 -6.57 20.75
N SER A 171 -18.67 -7.07 19.69
CA SER A 171 -18.04 -7.35 18.41
C SER A 171 -18.93 -6.93 17.24
N ILE A 172 -18.29 -6.68 16.09
CA ILE A 172 -18.95 -6.41 14.82
C ILE A 172 -18.34 -7.32 13.76
N SER A 173 -19.17 -7.96 12.95
CA SER A 173 -18.77 -8.86 11.88
C SER A 173 -19.43 -8.49 10.56
N PRO A 174 -18.67 -8.15 9.53
CA PRO A 174 -19.16 -8.00 8.16
C PRO A 174 -19.35 -9.39 7.55
N LEU A 175 -20.58 -9.79 7.30
CA LEU A 175 -20.95 -11.13 6.90
C LEU A 175 -21.27 -11.25 5.41
N MET A 176 -20.72 -12.29 4.79
CA MET A 176 -21.00 -12.72 3.43
C MET A 176 -21.93 -13.93 3.42
N ASP A 177 -23.00 -13.87 2.62
CA ASP A 177 -23.89 -15.01 2.38
C ASP A 177 -23.49 -15.78 1.12
N MET A 178 -23.28 -17.08 1.26
CA MET A 178 -22.93 -17.97 0.15
C MET A 178 -24.07 -18.09 -0.89
N GLY A 179 -25.32 -17.88 -0.49
CA GLY A 179 -26.44 -17.85 -1.43
C GLY A 179 -26.27 -16.78 -2.52
N ALA A 180 -25.84 -15.57 -2.11
CA ALA A 180 -25.56 -14.47 -3.04
C ALA A 180 -24.35 -14.77 -3.96
N ILE A 181 -23.32 -15.42 -3.44
CA ILE A 181 -22.12 -15.76 -4.21
C ILE A 181 -22.40 -16.84 -5.27
N ARG A 182 -23.22 -17.85 -4.96
CA ARG A 182 -23.62 -18.93 -5.88
C ARG A 182 -24.39 -18.44 -7.09
N LEU A 183 -25.07 -17.32 -7.00
CA LEU A 183 -25.77 -16.72 -8.15
C LEU A 183 -24.80 -16.23 -9.24
N ASN A 184 -23.54 -16.03 -8.91
CA ASN A 184 -22.53 -15.63 -9.87
C ASN A 184 -21.89 -16.88 -10.54
N SER A 185 -22.38 -17.26 -11.71
CA SER A 185 -21.84 -18.39 -12.47
C SER A 185 -20.37 -18.23 -12.89
N SER A 186 -19.86 -17.00 -12.90
CA SER A 186 -18.46 -16.65 -13.23
C SER A 186 -17.55 -16.62 -12.01
N PHE A 187 -18.08 -16.88 -10.81
CA PHE A 187 -17.23 -16.94 -9.61
C PHE A 187 -16.21 -18.06 -9.70
N LYS A 188 -14.98 -17.82 -9.24
CA LYS A 188 -13.88 -18.78 -9.36
C LYS A 188 -14.22 -20.10 -8.66
N LYS A 189 -14.47 -21.16 -9.44
CA LYS A 189 -14.99 -22.45 -8.95
C LYS A 189 -14.11 -23.08 -7.84
N THR A 190 -12.78 -23.00 -8.00
CA THR A 190 -11.85 -23.54 -6.98
C THR A 190 -12.01 -22.84 -5.63
N VAL A 191 -12.20 -21.51 -5.63
CA VAL A 191 -12.43 -20.73 -4.42
C VAL A 191 -13.83 -21.02 -3.86
N LEU A 192 -14.84 -21.13 -4.71
CA LEU A 192 -16.21 -21.45 -4.30
C LEU A 192 -16.26 -22.75 -3.48
N VAL A 193 -15.59 -23.81 -3.97
CA VAL A 193 -15.52 -25.09 -3.25
C VAL A 193 -14.88 -24.96 -1.88
N GLU A 194 -13.80 -24.16 -1.75
CA GLU A 194 -13.17 -23.92 -0.45
C GLU A 194 -14.11 -23.11 0.50
N LEU A 195 -14.83 -22.13 -0.03
CA LEU A 195 -15.78 -21.33 0.76
C LEU A 195 -16.99 -22.15 1.23
N GLU A 196 -17.44 -23.15 0.47
CA GLU A 196 -18.55 -24.03 0.83
C GLU A 196 -18.25 -24.91 2.03
N LEU A 197 -16.99 -25.10 2.38
CA LEU A 197 -16.55 -25.80 3.59
C LEU A 197 -16.67 -24.94 4.86
N LEU A 198 -16.89 -23.63 4.72
CA LEU A 198 -17.00 -22.70 5.82
C LEU A 198 -18.44 -22.61 6.35
N LYS A 199 -18.55 -22.18 7.61
CA LYS A 199 -19.86 -21.91 8.22
C LYS A 199 -20.49 -20.67 7.55
N ASN A 200 -21.70 -20.82 7.01
CA ASN A 200 -22.47 -19.73 6.42
C ASN A 200 -23.37 -19.05 7.49
N PRO A 201 -23.46 -17.72 7.57
CA PRO A 201 -22.71 -16.73 6.80
C PRO A 201 -21.24 -16.64 7.23
N ILE A 202 -20.36 -16.21 6.30
CA ILE A 202 -18.93 -16.14 6.51
C ILE A 202 -18.55 -14.74 7.02
N ASP A 203 -17.84 -14.67 8.17
CA ASP A 203 -17.21 -13.43 8.63
C ASP A 203 -15.99 -13.11 7.74
N LEU A 204 -16.03 -11.96 7.06
CA LEU A 204 -14.99 -11.55 6.12
C LEU A 204 -13.71 -11.02 6.79
N LYS A 205 -13.81 -10.57 8.04
CA LYS A 205 -12.73 -9.87 8.73
C LYS A 205 -11.43 -10.68 8.83
N PRO A 206 -11.43 -11.93 9.36
CA PRO A 206 -10.18 -12.70 9.49
C PRO A 206 -9.52 -13.00 8.14
N TYR A 207 -10.32 -13.17 7.09
CA TYR A 207 -9.81 -13.41 5.74
C TYR A 207 -9.24 -12.13 5.11
N LEU A 208 -9.84 -10.96 5.37
CA LEU A 208 -9.30 -9.66 4.94
C LEU A 208 -7.95 -9.40 5.61
N HIS A 209 -7.84 -9.66 6.90
CA HIS A 209 -6.58 -9.54 7.63
C HIS A 209 -5.49 -10.43 7.02
N ALA A 210 -5.80 -11.69 6.72
CA ALA A 210 -4.85 -12.61 6.07
C ALA A 210 -4.44 -12.15 4.66
N TYR A 211 -5.36 -11.52 3.91
CA TYR A 211 -5.07 -10.93 2.62
C TYR A 211 -4.08 -9.77 2.73
N ILE A 212 -4.37 -8.79 3.59
CA ILE A 212 -3.51 -7.63 3.84
C ILE A 212 -2.12 -8.06 4.34
N GLU A 213 -2.06 -9.02 5.28
CA GLU A 213 -0.82 -9.57 5.79
C GLU A 213 0.05 -10.19 4.68
N GLY A 214 -0.56 -10.94 3.76
CA GLY A 214 0.14 -11.52 2.62
C GLY A 214 0.77 -10.48 1.70
N LEU A 215 0.05 -9.38 1.42
CA LEU A 215 0.53 -8.25 0.63
C LEU A 215 1.65 -7.48 1.35
N ALA A 216 1.48 -7.24 2.65
CA ALA A 216 2.48 -6.57 3.48
C ALA A 216 3.82 -7.31 3.50
N ARG A 217 3.81 -8.64 3.64
CA ARG A 217 5.03 -9.45 3.61
C ARG A 217 5.78 -9.35 2.28
N ALA A 218 5.06 -9.29 1.16
CA ALA A 218 5.67 -9.09 -0.15
C ALA A 218 6.28 -7.68 -0.28
N HIS A 219 5.55 -6.65 0.19
CA HIS A 219 6.04 -5.27 0.19
C HIS A 219 7.26 -5.08 1.07
N TYR A 220 7.27 -5.60 2.31
CA TYR A 220 8.41 -5.48 3.22
C TYR A 220 9.65 -6.20 2.67
N ARG A 221 9.45 -7.31 1.93
CA ARG A 221 10.58 -7.93 1.26
C ARG A 221 11.15 -7.04 0.16
N PHE A 222 10.32 -6.42 -0.67
CA PHE A 222 10.76 -5.43 -1.65
C PHE A 222 11.50 -4.28 -0.98
N ARG A 223 10.94 -3.66 0.06
CA ARG A 223 11.52 -2.55 0.81
C ARG A 223 12.93 -2.90 1.32
N ASN A 224 13.09 -4.06 1.96
CA ASN A 224 14.36 -4.50 2.50
C ASN A 224 15.43 -4.71 1.41
N LEU A 225 15.03 -5.23 0.25
CA LEU A 225 15.94 -5.44 -0.88
C LEU A 225 16.26 -4.14 -1.63
N ALA A 226 15.35 -3.18 -1.64
CA ALA A 226 15.51 -1.90 -2.32
C ALA A 226 16.27 -0.86 -1.47
N LEU A 227 16.33 -1.03 -0.14
CA LEU A 227 16.99 -0.06 0.76
C LEU A 227 18.42 0.28 0.36
N PRO A 228 19.32 -0.66 0.06
CA PRO A 228 20.68 -0.33 -0.36
C PRO A 228 20.72 0.50 -1.66
N ILE A 229 19.78 0.25 -2.60
CA ILE A 229 19.68 1.00 -3.85
C ILE A 229 19.19 2.42 -3.58
N LEU A 230 18.21 2.59 -2.67
CA LEU A 230 17.71 3.90 -2.24
C LEU A 230 18.85 4.75 -1.65
N GLU A 231 19.64 4.18 -0.73
CA GLU A 231 20.75 4.88 -0.08
C GLU A 231 21.87 5.23 -1.07
N GLN A 232 22.24 4.32 -1.96
CA GLN A 232 23.21 4.61 -3.01
C GLN A 232 22.69 5.72 -3.94
N SER A 233 21.43 5.68 -4.32
CA SER A 233 20.82 6.68 -5.18
C SER A 233 20.76 8.06 -4.50
N ARG A 234 20.42 8.11 -3.20
CA ARG A 234 20.49 9.32 -2.37
C ARG A 234 21.88 9.93 -2.41
N THR A 235 22.92 9.12 -2.20
CA THR A 235 24.32 9.57 -2.21
C THR A 235 24.67 10.19 -3.55
N VAL A 236 24.35 9.54 -4.67
CA VAL A 236 24.64 10.08 -6.03
C VAL A 236 23.98 11.45 -6.25
N LEU A 237 22.71 11.61 -5.90
CA LEU A 237 22.01 12.89 -6.10
C LEU A 237 22.54 13.98 -5.16
N ASN A 238 22.88 13.65 -3.92
CA ASN A 238 23.46 14.58 -2.96
C ASN A 238 24.85 15.05 -3.38
N ASP A 239 25.72 14.16 -3.87
CA ASP A 239 27.04 14.51 -4.34
C ASP A 239 26.99 15.49 -5.52
N LEU A 240 26.09 15.25 -6.49
CA LEU A 240 25.89 16.16 -7.61
C LEU A 240 25.32 17.51 -7.16
N SER A 241 24.39 17.51 -6.23
CA SER A 241 23.82 18.72 -5.64
C SER A 241 24.89 19.52 -4.89
N THR A 242 25.76 18.88 -4.13
CA THR A 242 26.87 19.50 -3.41
C THR A 242 27.87 20.11 -4.40
N ARG A 243 28.25 19.39 -5.46
CA ARG A 243 29.13 19.91 -6.52
C ARG A 243 28.58 21.18 -7.17
N PHE A 244 27.25 21.26 -7.37
CA PHE A 244 26.62 22.46 -7.89
C PHE A 244 26.68 23.61 -6.88
N MET A 245 26.39 23.36 -5.61
CA MET A 245 26.43 24.39 -4.56
C MET A 245 27.83 24.94 -4.35
N ASP A 246 28.86 24.08 -4.35
CA ASP A 246 30.27 24.47 -4.20
C ASP A 246 30.75 25.36 -5.34
N ALA A 247 30.22 25.16 -6.56
CA ALA A 247 30.52 26.01 -7.71
C ALA A 247 29.87 27.40 -7.63
N PHE A 248 28.84 27.57 -6.79
CA PHE A 248 28.10 28.83 -6.63
C PHE A 248 27.88 29.17 -5.15
N PRO A 249 28.94 29.58 -4.41
CA PRO A 249 28.83 29.94 -3.01
C PRO A 249 27.76 31.02 -2.75
N GLY A 250 27.01 30.87 -1.67
CA GLY A 250 25.88 31.75 -1.34
C GLY A 250 24.55 31.37 -1.98
N ASN A 251 24.51 30.23 -2.66
CA ASN A 251 23.28 29.66 -3.22
C ASN A 251 22.79 28.51 -2.30
N GLU A 252 21.97 28.85 -1.34
CA GLU A 252 21.56 27.92 -0.25
C GLU A 252 20.51 26.87 -0.66
N THR A 253 20.09 26.81 -1.94
CA THR A 253 19.04 25.91 -2.37
C THR A 253 19.35 25.20 -3.68
N VAL A 254 19.03 23.92 -3.74
CA VAL A 254 19.03 23.08 -4.95
C VAL A 254 17.68 23.07 -5.67
N LEU A 255 16.75 23.93 -5.28
CA LEU A 255 15.45 24.04 -5.93
C LEU A 255 15.59 24.31 -7.42
N GLY A 256 14.93 23.51 -8.26
CA GLY A 256 14.99 23.61 -9.71
C GLY A 256 16.31 23.13 -10.33
N LEU A 257 17.14 22.38 -9.58
CA LEU A 257 18.37 21.76 -10.10
C LEU A 257 18.03 20.50 -10.89
N HIS A 258 18.60 20.41 -12.09
CA HIS A 258 18.44 19.28 -13.00
C HIS A 258 19.79 18.82 -13.55
N GLY A 259 19.95 17.53 -13.76
CA GLY A 259 20.92 17.00 -14.71
C GLY A 259 20.33 17.13 -16.13
N VAL A 260 21.05 17.70 -17.06
CA VAL A 260 20.55 17.99 -18.39
C VAL A 260 21.49 17.53 -19.51
N VAL A 261 20.89 17.10 -20.62
CA VAL A 261 21.58 16.94 -21.89
C VAL A 261 21.23 18.12 -22.78
N ILE A 262 22.24 18.84 -23.24
CA ILE A 262 22.05 20.07 -24.03
C ILE A 262 22.64 19.87 -25.43
N GLU A 263 21.90 20.27 -26.46
CA GLU A 263 22.37 20.36 -27.84
C GLU A 263 21.78 21.63 -28.48
N ASP A 264 22.59 22.41 -29.13
CA ASP A 264 22.20 23.68 -29.78
C ASP A 264 21.39 24.58 -28.82
N ASP A 265 21.91 24.74 -27.59
CA ASP A 265 21.32 25.50 -26.48
C ASP A 265 19.90 25.10 -26.06
N ARG A 266 19.46 23.89 -26.43
CA ARG A 266 18.19 23.30 -26.01
C ARG A 266 18.40 22.08 -25.12
N TRP A 267 17.57 21.97 -24.10
CA TRP A 267 17.51 20.77 -23.27
C TRP A 267 16.81 19.65 -24.04
N LEU A 268 17.54 18.58 -24.34
CA LEU A 268 16.99 17.37 -24.95
C LEU A 268 16.41 16.43 -23.90
N GLU A 269 17.12 16.30 -22.79
CA GLU A 269 16.74 15.46 -21.65
C GLU A 269 16.99 16.24 -20.36
N ASN A 270 16.18 15.98 -19.35
CA ASN A 270 16.38 16.54 -18.02
C ASN A 270 15.96 15.55 -16.94
N ILE A 271 16.65 15.57 -15.82
CA ILE A 271 16.43 14.74 -14.66
C ILE A 271 16.43 15.67 -13.46
N PRO A 272 15.30 15.81 -12.73
CA PRO A 272 15.28 16.62 -11.53
C PRO A 272 16.14 16.00 -10.43
N LEU A 273 16.97 16.80 -9.77
CA LEU A 273 17.72 16.40 -8.60
C LEU A 273 16.94 16.81 -7.33
N LEU A 274 15.80 16.15 -7.12
CA LEU A 274 14.95 16.39 -5.95
C LEU A 274 15.48 15.59 -4.76
N THR A 275 16.04 16.27 -3.80
CA THR A 275 16.63 15.65 -2.60
C THR A 275 15.59 15.20 -1.56
N GLY A 276 14.32 15.65 -1.65
CA GLY A 276 13.26 15.30 -0.70
C GLY A 276 12.50 14.00 -0.98
N MET A 277 12.68 13.36 -2.14
CA MET A 277 11.95 12.12 -2.45
C MET A 277 12.41 10.90 -1.64
N PRO A 278 13.70 10.69 -1.36
CA PRO A 278 14.13 9.61 -0.48
C PRO A 278 13.56 9.74 0.95
N GLU A 279 13.53 10.97 1.48
CA GLU A 279 12.95 11.27 2.79
C GLU A 279 11.46 11.00 2.82
N TYR A 280 10.76 11.29 1.74
CA TYR A 280 9.33 10.99 1.60
C TYR A 280 9.07 9.48 1.55
N ALA A 281 9.84 8.71 0.79
CA ALA A 281 9.76 7.25 0.79
C ALA A 281 10.02 6.67 2.18
N GLU A 282 11.00 7.21 2.91
CA GLU A 282 11.31 6.82 4.28
C GLU A 282 10.16 7.16 5.24
N TYR A 283 9.55 8.35 5.11
CA TYR A 283 8.37 8.75 5.88
C TYR A 283 7.21 7.76 5.69
N LEU A 284 6.87 7.43 4.44
CA LEU A 284 5.82 6.45 4.13
C LEU A 284 6.15 5.08 4.72
N SER A 285 7.42 4.66 4.65
CA SER A 285 7.85 3.38 5.19
C SER A 285 7.68 3.28 6.71
N LYS A 286 7.91 4.38 7.44
CA LYS A 286 7.71 4.47 8.90
C LYS A 286 6.25 4.44 9.30
N ASN A 287 5.36 5.00 8.48
CA ASN A 287 3.92 4.98 8.73
C ASN A 287 3.28 3.60 8.46
N ASN A 288 3.88 2.82 7.58
CA ASN A 288 3.36 1.54 7.10
C ASN A 288 4.15 0.35 7.67
N VAL A 289 4.15 0.23 8.98
CA VAL A 289 4.78 -0.87 9.74
C VAL A 289 3.72 -1.79 10.35
N ASN A 290 4.10 -3.04 10.69
CA ASN A 290 3.29 -4.00 11.46
C ASN A 290 2.05 -4.57 10.74
N PHE A 291 1.90 -4.40 9.43
CA PHE A 291 0.79 -5.03 8.69
C PHE A 291 1.01 -6.53 8.41
N ASP A 292 2.22 -7.03 8.57
CA ASP A 292 2.54 -8.46 8.47
C ASP A 292 2.12 -9.29 9.71
N TRP A 293 1.49 -8.64 10.68
CA TRP A 293 0.94 -9.22 11.90
C TRP A 293 -0.55 -8.96 12.11
N VAL A 294 -1.21 -8.32 11.16
CA VAL A 294 -2.59 -7.84 11.31
C VAL A 294 -3.58 -8.98 11.57
N SER A 295 -3.34 -10.17 11.05
CA SER A 295 -4.19 -11.34 11.29
C SER A 295 -4.07 -11.91 12.71
N LYS A 296 -3.02 -11.54 13.45
CA LYS A 296 -2.73 -12.02 14.81
C LYS A 296 -3.04 -10.97 15.88
N GLY A 297 -3.31 -9.73 15.47
CA GLY A 297 -3.64 -8.63 16.34
C GLY A 297 -5.15 -8.48 16.54
N PHE A 298 -5.55 -8.08 17.73
CA PHE A 298 -6.91 -7.59 18.01
C PHE A 298 -6.84 -6.37 18.92
N LEU A 299 -7.77 -5.45 18.73
CA LEU A 299 -7.90 -4.29 19.60
C LEU A 299 -8.81 -4.67 20.76
N ALA A 300 -8.31 -4.54 21.98
CA ALA A 300 -9.09 -4.69 23.21
C ALA A 300 -9.08 -3.36 23.97
N THR A 301 -10.24 -2.91 24.38
CA THR A 301 -10.41 -1.69 25.21
C THR A 301 -10.50 -2.00 26.71
N ALA A 302 -10.58 -3.27 27.06
CA ALA A 302 -10.62 -3.72 28.46
C ALA A 302 -9.21 -4.10 28.94
N LEU A 303 -8.82 -3.66 30.14
CA LEU A 303 -7.64 -4.16 30.83
C LEU A 303 -7.85 -5.66 31.08
N GLN A 304 -7.04 -6.52 30.48
CA GLN A 304 -6.89 -7.87 30.99
C GLN A 304 -6.29 -7.74 32.39
N LYS A 305 -6.99 -8.24 33.39
CA LYS A 305 -6.35 -8.41 34.72
C LYS A 305 -5.17 -9.37 34.54
N PRO A 306 -4.02 -9.04 35.13
CA PRO A 306 -2.85 -9.91 35.14
C PRO A 306 -3.15 -11.26 35.74
#